data_9a0eaf61fb20a91c70c5fbb68436ce46
#
_entry.id   9a0eaf61fb20a91c70c5fbb68436ce46
#
_cell.length_a   1.000
_cell.length_b   1.000
_cell.length_c   1.000
_cell.angle_alpha   90.00
_cell.angle_beta   90.00
_cell.angle_gamma   90.00
#
_symmetry.space_group_name_H-M   'P 1'
#
loop_
_entity.id
_entity.type
_entity.pdbx_description
1 polymer ?
#
loop_
_entity_poly.entity_id
_entity_poly.type
_entity_poly.pdbx_seq_one_letter_code
_entity_poly.pdbx_strand_id
1 'polypeptide(L)'
;MNRNRRRTLSLLASGLAYTVAYPALAGKVITPSQLLGPFYPEKIPVENDNDLTRVAGQNRFALGDITHLIGRVLTPLGQPIAGAQIEIWQCDAFGHYNHPRDRGGRDPAFQGYGKTQSGDNGEYRFKTIKPSPYPGRTPHIHMRIVTKTAQLITQIYVKGERLNKSDFILKSIRDPEVRDSVIVPFVTKTKYPTNELVAEFNPVIAV
;
A
#
# COMPACT_ATOMS: atom_id res chain seq x y z
N MET A 1 15.28 -76.47 51.84
CA MET A 1 15.29 -76.08 50.41
C MET A 1 14.33 -74.89 50.24
N ASN A 2 14.85 -73.64 50.31
CA ASN A 2 14.03 -72.41 50.28
C ASN A 2 14.37 -71.64 49.04
N ARG A 3 13.37 -71.46 48.09
CA ARG A 3 13.50 -70.68 46.89
C ARG A 3 12.85 -69.31 47.10
N ASN A 4 13.67 -68.32 47.31
CA ASN A 4 13.24 -66.91 47.33
C ASN A 4 12.88 -66.45 45.90
N ARG A 5 11.60 -66.07 45.69
CA ARG A 5 11.14 -65.35 44.49
C ARG A 5 11.28 -63.85 44.74
N ARG A 6 12.26 -63.24 44.11
CA ARG A 6 12.34 -61.76 43.99
C ARG A 6 11.34 -61.30 42.96
N ARG A 7 10.35 -60.48 43.37
CA ARG A 7 9.45 -59.72 42.47
C ARG A 7 10.11 -58.39 42.17
N THR A 8 10.48 -58.18 40.92
CA THR A 8 10.91 -56.91 40.40
C THR A 8 9.68 -56.10 40.02
N LEU A 9 9.43 -54.96 40.71
CA LEU A 9 8.43 -53.96 40.28
C LEU A 9 9.06 -53.06 39.23
N SER A 10 8.55 -53.11 38.00
CA SER A 10 8.88 -52.13 36.94
C SER A 10 7.96 -50.95 37.08
N LEU A 11 8.48 -49.80 37.47
CA LEU A 11 7.77 -48.52 37.43
C LEU A 11 7.83 -47.99 35.98
N LEU A 12 6.70 -48.00 35.29
CA LEU A 12 6.51 -47.29 34.02
C LEU A 12 6.24 -45.81 34.34
N ALA A 13 7.24 -44.96 34.13
CA ALA A 13 7.08 -43.51 34.17
C ALA A 13 6.49 -43.05 32.85
N SER A 14 5.18 -42.78 32.82
CA SER A 14 4.51 -42.16 31.68
C SER A 14 4.80 -40.67 31.70
N GLY A 15 5.79 -40.20 30.92
CA GLY A 15 6.05 -38.79 30.69
C GLY A 15 4.99 -38.21 29.79
N LEU A 16 4.07 -37.36 30.29
CA LEU A 16 3.24 -36.51 29.48
C LEU A 16 4.12 -35.41 28.87
N ALA A 17 4.39 -35.51 27.57
CA ALA A 17 4.98 -34.44 26.81
C ALA A 17 3.89 -33.37 26.51
N TYR A 18 3.93 -32.27 27.23
CA TYR A 18 3.13 -31.10 26.90
C TYR A 18 3.73 -30.44 25.64
N THR A 19 3.11 -30.63 24.48
CA THR A 19 3.39 -29.86 23.29
C THR A 19 2.74 -28.49 23.43
N VAL A 20 3.51 -27.46 23.77
CA VAL A 20 3.07 -26.09 23.70
C VAL A 20 2.95 -25.73 22.22
N ALA A 21 1.72 -25.74 21.69
CA ALA A 21 1.45 -25.21 20.36
C ALA A 21 1.58 -23.68 20.43
N TYR A 22 2.68 -23.14 19.94
CA TYR A 22 2.77 -21.71 19.68
C TYR A 22 1.83 -21.39 18.53
N PRO A 23 0.92 -20.39 18.69
CA PRO A 23 0.12 -19.93 17.56
C PRO A 23 1.10 -19.44 16.48
N ALA A 24 1.02 -20.04 15.29
CA ALA A 24 1.74 -19.51 14.13
C ALA A 24 1.20 -18.08 13.91
N LEU A 25 2.03 -17.08 14.14
CA LEU A 25 1.72 -15.71 13.73
C LEU A 25 1.62 -15.73 12.19
N ALA A 26 0.40 -15.79 11.69
CA ALA A 26 0.16 -15.62 10.26
C ALA A 26 0.69 -14.25 9.87
N GLY A 27 1.76 -14.22 9.09
CA GLY A 27 2.36 -12.98 8.60
C GLY A 27 1.37 -12.22 7.72
N LYS A 28 1.49 -10.90 7.69
CA LYS A 28 0.70 -10.07 6.76
C LYS A 28 1.10 -10.38 5.32
N VAL A 29 0.14 -10.30 4.40
CA VAL A 29 0.38 -10.43 2.97
C VAL A 29 1.38 -9.36 2.52
N ILE A 30 2.51 -9.79 1.95
CA ILE A 30 3.53 -8.87 1.41
C ILE A 30 2.94 -8.16 0.19
N THR A 31 3.05 -6.84 0.18
CA THR A 31 2.56 -6.03 -0.94
C THR A 31 3.30 -6.38 -2.22
N PRO A 32 2.59 -6.72 -3.31
CA PRO A 32 3.23 -7.12 -4.56
C PRO A 32 3.97 -5.96 -5.21
N SER A 33 5.17 -6.23 -5.70
CA SER A 33 5.89 -5.30 -6.56
C SER A 33 5.23 -5.25 -7.94
N GLN A 34 5.12 -4.05 -8.50
CA GLN A 34 4.53 -3.79 -9.80
C GLN A 34 5.44 -2.86 -10.64
N LEU A 35 5.02 -2.59 -11.87
CA LEU A 35 5.81 -1.76 -12.77
C LEU A 35 5.80 -0.28 -12.33
N LEU A 36 6.95 0.38 -12.45
CA LEU A 36 7.09 1.83 -12.26
C LEU A 36 6.19 2.61 -13.22
N GLY A 37 6.02 2.09 -14.42
CA GLY A 37 5.26 2.74 -15.48
C GLY A 37 6.04 3.85 -16.20
N PRO A 38 5.49 4.37 -17.32
CA PRO A 38 6.18 5.33 -18.17
C PRO A 38 6.10 6.77 -17.68
N PHE A 39 5.32 7.06 -16.62
CA PHE A 39 5.00 8.42 -16.15
C PHE A 39 5.61 8.77 -14.80
N TYR A 40 6.57 7.97 -14.31
CA TYR A 40 7.40 8.41 -13.18
C TYR A 40 8.22 9.63 -13.60
N PRO A 41 8.27 10.72 -12.80
CA PRO A 41 8.91 11.95 -13.21
C PRO A 41 10.38 11.77 -13.65
N GLU A 42 10.73 12.24 -14.85
CA GLU A 42 12.14 12.26 -15.32
C GLU A 42 12.99 13.22 -14.49
N LYS A 43 12.37 14.27 -13.96
CA LYS A 43 12.94 15.18 -12.98
C LYS A 43 11.91 15.43 -11.89
N ILE A 44 12.32 15.25 -10.65
CA ILE A 44 11.42 15.49 -9.51
C ILE A 44 10.95 16.97 -9.56
N PRO A 45 9.61 17.22 -9.54
CA PRO A 45 9.08 18.56 -9.53
C PRO A 45 9.60 19.40 -8.36
N VAL A 46 9.65 20.71 -8.51
CA VAL A 46 10.01 21.64 -7.42
C VAL A 46 9.00 21.53 -6.30
N GLU A 47 7.71 21.53 -6.64
CA GLU A 47 6.63 21.22 -5.70
C GLU A 47 6.42 19.71 -5.68
N ASN A 48 6.65 19.13 -4.54
CA ASN A 48 6.63 17.68 -4.38
C ASN A 48 6.28 17.26 -2.94
N ASP A 49 5.57 18.11 -2.22
CA ASP A 49 5.10 17.82 -0.86
C ASP A 49 3.96 16.76 -0.86
N ASN A 50 3.32 16.58 0.26
CA ASN A 50 2.25 15.58 0.41
C ASN A 50 0.83 16.13 0.21
N ASP A 51 0.67 17.39 -0.24
CA ASP A 51 -0.64 17.95 -0.68
C ASP A 51 -0.62 18.19 -2.19
N LEU A 52 -0.99 17.18 -2.98
CA LEU A 52 -1.02 17.25 -4.44
C LEU A 52 -2.17 18.11 -4.99
N THR A 53 -3.07 18.56 -4.12
CA THR A 53 -4.28 19.32 -4.53
C THR A 53 -4.04 20.81 -4.68
N ARG A 54 -2.82 21.26 -4.42
CA ARG A 54 -2.42 22.67 -4.53
C ARG A 54 -1.13 22.81 -5.32
N VAL A 55 -1.05 23.86 -6.14
CA VAL A 55 0.15 24.27 -6.86
C VAL A 55 0.31 25.76 -6.67
N ALA A 56 1.52 26.23 -6.31
CA ALA A 56 1.78 27.65 -6.10
C ALA A 56 1.46 28.47 -7.36
N GLY A 57 0.88 29.64 -7.17
CA GLY A 57 0.43 30.49 -8.28
C GLY A 57 -0.91 30.09 -8.91
N GLN A 58 -1.53 29.00 -8.47
CA GLN A 58 -2.89 28.65 -8.88
C GLN A 58 -3.93 29.15 -7.86
N ASN A 59 -5.00 29.78 -8.37
CA ASN A 59 -6.05 30.40 -7.54
C ASN A 59 -7.16 29.41 -7.14
N ARG A 60 -7.03 28.12 -7.46
CA ARG A 60 -7.99 27.07 -7.16
C ARG A 60 -7.29 25.79 -6.74
N PHE A 61 -8.05 24.87 -6.15
CA PHE A 61 -7.61 23.51 -5.93
C PHE A 61 -7.66 22.68 -7.23
N ALA A 62 -6.98 21.53 -7.20
CA ALA A 62 -7.12 20.50 -8.22
C ALA A 62 -8.59 20.11 -8.41
N LEU A 63 -8.95 19.77 -9.65
CA LEU A 63 -10.25 19.18 -9.96
C LEU A 63 -10.29 17.70 -9.55
N GLY A 64 -11.48 17.21 -9.23
CA GLY A 64 -11.72 15.82 -8.83
C GLY A 64 -12.11 15.66 -7.35
N ASP A 65 -12.37 14.42 -6.94
CA ASP A 65 -12.78 14.10 -5.58
C ASP A 65 -11.56 14.11 -4.65
N ILE A 66 -11.47 15.11 -3.78
CA ILE A 66 -10.37 15.21 -2.80
C ILE A 66 -10.30 13.93 -1.98
N THR A 67 -9.11 13.37 -1.88
CA THR A 67 -8.85 12.09 -1.23
C THR A 67 -7.67 12.18 -0.27
N HIS A 68 -7.87 11.72 0.95
CA HIS A 68 -6.80 11.48 1.92
C HIS A 68 -6.31 10.05 1.78
N LEU A 69 -5.14 9.86 1.17
CA LEU A 69 -4.45 8.58 1.17
C LEU A 69 -3.62 8.48 2.44
N ILE A 70 -4.00 7.56 3.31
CA ILE A 70 -3.37 7.34 4.62
C ILE A 70 -2.97 5.89 4.81
N GLY A 71 -2.04 5.62 5.71
CA GLY A 71 -1.68 4.24 6.07
C GLY A 71 -0.42 4.17 6.93
N ARG A 72 0.08 2.95 7.06
CA ARG A 72 1.32 2.63 7.76
C ARG A 72 2.18 1.70 6.93
N VAL A 73 3.47 1.99 6.84
CA VAL A 73 4.45 1.07 6.25
C VAL A 73 4.81 0.03 7.29
N LEU A 74 4.64 -1.25 6.96
CA LEU A 74 4.76 -2.35 7.91
C LEU A 74 5.71 -3.44 7.41
N THR A 75 6.31 -4.18 8.34
CA THR A 75 6.98 -5.45 8.05
C THR A 75 5.95 -6.59 7.92
N PRO A 76 6.32 -7.79 7.41
CA PRO A 76 5.44 -8.96 7.39
C PRO A 76 4.95 -9.38 8.79
N LEU A 77 5.68 -9.06 9.83
CA LEU A 77 5.27 -9.29 11.22
C LEU A 77 4.35 -8.19 11.78
N GLY A 78 3.98 -7.19 10.95
CA GLY A 78 3.11 -6.08 11.34
C GLY A 78 3.82 -4.98 12.15
N GLN A 79 5.15 -5.02 12.25
CA GLN A 79 5.91 -3.96 12.91
C GLN A 79 5.99 -2.72 12.01
N PRO A 80 5.91 -1.51 12.57
CA PRO A 80 6.02 -0.28 11.79
C PRO A 80 7.45 -0.06 11.28
N ILE A 81 7.57 0.52 10.08
CA ILE A 81 8.83 0.95 9.50
C ILE A 81 8.87 2.49 9.51
N ALA A 82 9.67 3.04 10.40
CA ALA A 82 9.88 4.49 10.51
C ALA A 82 10.89 4.99 9.48
N GLY A 83 10.73 6.24 9.05
CA GLY A 83 11.70 6.92 8.19
C GLY A 83 11.74 6.43 6.74
N ALA A 84 10.79 5.60 6.31
CA ALA A 84 10.68 5.18 4.92
C ALA A 84 10.32 6.39 4.03
N GLN A 85 11.05 6.59 2.93
CA GLN A 85 10.70 7.59 1.91
C GLN A 85 9.55 7.05 1.08
N ILE A 86 8.49 7.84 0.92
CA ILE A 86 7.28 7.44 0.21
C ILE A 86 6.99 8.47 -0.87
N GLU A 87 6.81 8.00 -2.09
CA GLU A 87 6.46 8.80 -3.25
C GLU A 87 5.17 8.26 -3.84
N ILE A 88 4.30 9.17 -4.31
CA ILE A 88 3.14 8.80 -5.12
C ILE A 88 3.12 9.61 -6.41
N TRP A 89 2.60 9.03 -7.47
CA TRP A 89 2.27 9.75 -8.70
C TRP A 89 1.03 9.15 -9.36
N GLN A 90 0.23 10.00 -9.95
CA GLN A 90 -1.01 9.61 -10.60
C GLN A 90 -1.43 10.62 -11.67
N CYS A 91 -2.37 10.24 -12.53
CA CYS A 91 -3.04 11.17 -13.44
C CYS A 91 -4.00 12.09 -12.67
N ASP A 92 -4.32 13.22 -13.27
CA ASP A 92 -5.35 14.16 -12.83
C ASP A 92 -6.78 13.64 -13.06
N ALA A 93 -7.79 14.50 -12.82
CA ALA A 93 -9.20 14.17 -13.00
C ALA A 93 -9.59 13.85 -14.46
N PHE A 94 -8.76 14.21 -15.43
CA PHE A 94 -8.97 13.98 -16.86
C PHE A 94 -8.20 12.78 -17.40
N GLY A 95 -7.40 12.10 -16.56
CA GLY A 95 -6.58 10.97 -16.94
C GLY A 95 -5.20 11.35 -17.50
N HIS A 96 -4.73 12.59 -17.26
CA HIS A 96 -3.45 13.09 -17.76
C HIS A 96 -2.39 13.20 -16.64
N TYR A 97 -1.16 12.80 -16.98
CA TYR A 97 -0.02 12.89 -16.08
C TYR A 97 0.76 14.20 -16.27
N ASN A 98 1.32 14.70 -15.19
CA ASN A 98 2.32 15.78 -15.26
C ASN A 98 3.66 15.22 -15.75
N HIS A 99 3.71 14.83 -17.04
CA HIS A 99 4.86 14.16 -17.63
C HIS A 99 5.03 14.53 -19.11
N PRO A 100 6.28 14.72 -19.63
CA PRO A 100 6.52 15.12 -21.03
C PRO A 100 5.98 14.15 -22.09
N ARG A 101 5.81 12.88 -21.75
CA ARG A 101 5.23 11.87 -22.66
C ARG A 101 3.71 11.91 -22.73
N ASP A 102 3.06 12.54 -21.77
CA ASP A 102 1.62 12.78 -21.83
C ASP A 102 1.37 14.11 -22.55
N ARG A 103 0.74 14.03 -23.71
CA ARG A 103 0.46 15.19 -24.57
C ARG A 103 -0.92 15.80 -24.34
N GLY A 104 -1.67 15.29 -23.36
CA GLY A 104 -2.99 15.79 -23.00
C GLY A 104 -2.95 17.10 -22.21
N GLY A 105 -4.10 17.75 -22.12
CA GLY A 105 -4.30 18.97 -21.33
C GLY A 105 -4.46 18.63 -19.85
N ARG A 106 -3.37 18.64 -19.09
CA ARG A 106 -3.39 18.37 -17.64
C ARG A 106 -4.00 19.53 -16.84
N ASP A 107 -4.51 19.23 -15.65
CA ASP A 107 -4.90 20.22 -14.67
C ASP A 107 -3.66 20.92 -14.06
N PRO A 108 -3.43 22.22 -14.31
CA PRO A 108 -2.27 22.94 -13.78
C PRO A 108 -2.31 23.12 -12.25
N ALA A 109 -3.49 22.94 -11.61
CA ALA A 109 -3.65 23.02 -10.15
C ALA A 109 -3.43 21.67 -9.45
N PHE A 110 -3.16 20.59 -10.20
CA PHE A 110 -2.83 19.28 -9.66
C PHE A 110 -1.33 19.03 -9.78
N GLN A 111 -0.67 18.75 -8.64
CA GLN A 111 0.78 18.53 -8.59
C GLN A 111 1.20 17.27 -9.32
N GLY A 112 0.38 16.20 -9.28
CA GLY A 112 0.57 14.94 -10.01
C GLY A 112 1.61 14.00 -9.40
N TYR A 113 2.53 14.51 -8.59
CA TYR A 113 3.56 13.79 -7.85
C TYR A 113 3.71 14.39 -6.47
N GLY A 114 3.95 13.56 -5.47
CA GLY A 114 4.23 14.02 -4.10
C GLY A 114 5.09 13.03 -3.35
N LYS A 115 5.77 13.52 -2.31
CA LYS A 115 6.59 12.68 -1.44
C LYS A 115 6.39 13.03 0.03
N THR A 116 6.63 12.04 0.88
CA THR A 116 6.66 12.20 2.34
C THR A 116 7.59 11.16 2.96
N GLN A 117 7.70 11.17 4.27
CA GLN A 117 8.43 10.17 5.04
C GLN A 117 7.50 9.57 6.09
N SER A 118 7.61 8.26 6.35
CA SER A 118 6.84 7.65 7.43
C SER A 118 7.33 8.10 8.79
N GLY A 119 6.40 8.35 9.71
CA GLY A 119 6.66 8.68 11.10
C GLY A 119 7.10 7.46 11.93
N ASP A 120 7.26 7.66 13.25
CA ASP A 120 7.80 6.65 14.17
C ASP A 120 6.95 5.36 14.24
N ASN A 121 5.63 5.47 14.05
CA ASN A 121 4.72 4.32 13.99
C ASN A 121 4.44 3.85 12.54
N GLY A 122 5.32 4.22 11.59
CA GLY A 122 5.19 3.88 10.18
C GLY A 122 4.11 4.67 9.43
N GLU A 123 3.41 5.59 10.08
CA GLU A 123 2.29 6.32 9.51
C GLU A 123 2.72 7.28 8.40
N TYR A 124 1.88 7.41 7.37
CA TYR A 124 2.05 8.37 6.29
C TYR A 124 0.71 8.94 5.84
N ARG A 125 0.77 10.06 5.13
CA ARG A 125 -0.41 10.73 4.63
C ARG A 125 -0.10 11.55 3.40
N PHE A 126 -1.02 11.48 2.42
CA PHE A 126 -1.09 12.41 1.28
C PHE A 126 -2.50 12.98 1.18
N LYS A 127 -2.59 14.21 0.69
CA LYS A 127 -3.83 14.77 0.18
C LYS A 127 -3.74 14.81 -1.33
N THR A 128 -4.63 14.12 -2.01
CA THR A 128 -4.65 13.98 -3.45
C THR A 128 -6.09 13.98 -3.98
N ILE A 129 -6.33 13.48 -5.16
CA ILE A 129 -7.67 13.25 -5.71
C ILE A 129 -7.89 11.75 -5.96
N LYS A 130 -9.14 11.30 -6.01
CA LYS A 130 -9.46 9.97 -6.52
C LYS A 130 -8.92 9.85 -7.94
N PRO A 131 -8.10 8.84 -8.26
CA PRO A 131 -7.53 8.72 -9.60
C PRO A 131 -8.61 8.44 -10.64
N SER A 132 -8.40 8.94 -11.86
CA SER A 132 -9.24 8.69 -13.02
C SER A 132 -8.71 7.55 -13.88
N PRO A 133 -9.57 6.87 -14.65
CA PRO A 133 -9.09 5.91 -15.64
C PRO A 133 -8.46 6.68 -16.83
N TYR A 134 -7.53 6.01 -17.51
CA TYR A 134 -7.04 6.47 -18.82
C TYR A 134 -6.94 5.27 -19.78
N PRO A 135 -6.72 5.47 -21.09
CA PRO A 135 -6.78 4.39 -22.08
C PRO A 135 -6.00 3.14 -21.69
N GLY A 136 -6.69 2.01 -21.56
CA GLY A 136 -6.12 0.72 -21.21
C GLY A 136 -5.86 0.47 -19.72
N ARG A 137 -6.15 1.44 -18.82
CA ARG A 137 -5.87 1.32 -17.41
C ARG A 137 -7.09 1.66 -16.53
N THR A 138 -7.23 0.89 -15.47
CA THR A 138 -8.16 1.22 -14.37
C THR A 138 -7.62 2.37 -13.52
N PRO A 139 -8.48 3.11 -12.77
CA PRO A 139 -8.03 4.12 -11.81
C PRO A 139 -7.01 3.56 -10.81
N HIS A 140 -5.84 4.19 -10.71
CA HIS A 140 -4.78 3.76 -9.80
C HIS A 140 -3.85 4.91 -9.38
N ILE A 141 -3.22 4.74 -8.23
CA ILE A 141 -2.15 5.60 -7.72
C ILE A 141 -0.88 4.76 -7.69
N HIS A 142 0.18 5.21 -8.33
CA HIS A 142 1.50 4.63 -8.19
C HIS A 142 2.10 5.01 -6.84
N MET A 143 2.82 4.08 -6.23
CA MET A 143 3.55 4.31 -4.99
C MET A 143 4.94 3.67 -5.06
N ARG A 144 5.95 4.43 -4.64
CA ARG A 144 7.31 3.93 -4.41
C ARG A 144 7.67 4.16 -2.96
N ILE A 145 8.20 3.14 -2.31
CA ILE A 145 8.65 3.20 -0.92
C ILE A 145 10.10 2.74 -0.88
N VAL A 146 10.95 3.52 -0.24
CA VAL A 146 12.37 3.21 -0.03
C VAL A 146 12.65 3.21 1.46
N THR A 147 13.11 2.07 1.97
CA THR A 147 13.60 1.90 3.33
C THR A 147 15.14 1.88 3.33
N LYS A 148 15.77 1.64 4.47
CA LYS A 148 17.23 1.46 4.53
C LYS A 148 17.74 0.23 3.80
N THR A 149 16.91 -0.81 3.67
CA THR A 149 17.31 -2.14 3.21
C THR A 149 16.51 -2.65 2.01
N ALA A 150 15.37 -2.03 1.69
CA ALA A 150 14.46 -2.50 0.65
C ALA A 150 13.80 -1.36 -0.12
N GLN A 151 13.31 -1.69 -1.31
CA GLN A 151 12.48 -0.81 -2.13
C GLN A 151 11.25 -1.58 -2.60
N LEU A 152 10.09 -0.93 -2.55
CA LEU A 152 8.84 -1.40 -3.14
C LEU A 152 8.35 -0.39 -4.16
N ILE A 153 7.96 -0.86 -5.35
CA ILE A 153 7.15 -0.11 -6.31
C ILE A 153 5.85 -0.87 -6.47
N THR A 154 4.73 -0.20 -6.27
CA THR A 154 3.40 -0.81 -6.35
C THR A 154 2.38 0.17 -6.90
N GLN A 155 1.14 -0.29 -7.11
CA GLN A 155 0.02 0.54 -7.52
C GLN A 155 -1.18 0.23 -6.62
N ILE A 156 -1.90 1.27 -6.22
CA ILE A 156 -3.10 1.20 -5.39
C ILE A 156 -4.29 1.38 -6.30
N TYR A 157 -5.23 0.44 -6.28
CA TYR A 157 -6.39 0.41 -7.17
C TYR A 157 -7.68 0.74 -6.40
N VAL A 158 -8.62 1.36 -7.10
CA VAL A 158 -9.91 1.75 -6.50
C VAL A 158 -10.85 0.55 -6.47
N LYS A 159 -11.37 0.21 -5.28
CA LYS A 159 -12.33 -0.88 -5.12
C LYS A 159 -13.65 -0.57 -5.82
N GLY A 160 -14.22 -1.56 -6.50
CA GLY A 160 -15.49 -1.43 -7.19
C GLY A 160 -15.38 -0.93 -8.64
N GLU A 161 -14.20 -0.52 -9.11
CA GLU A 161 -14.02 -0.10 -10.50
C GLU A 161 -14.16 -1.26 -11.48
N ARG A 162 -15.00 -1.05 -12.50
CA ARG A 162 -15.29 -2.08 -13.51
C ARG A 162 -14.04 -2.51 -14.29
N LEU A 163 -13.15 -1.56 -14.56
CA LEU A 163 -11.93 -1.77 -15.32
C LEU A 163 -10.89 -2.63 -14.60
N ASN A 164 -11.01 -2.84 -13.27
CA ASN A 164 -10.15 -3.77 -12.53
C ASN A 164 -10.17 -5.19 -13.14
N LYS A 165 -11.29 -5.59 -13.74
CA LYS A 165 -11.44 -6.92 -14.37
C LYS A 165 -10.63 -7.08 -15.67
N SER A 166 -10.27 -5.97 -16.32
CA SER A 166 -9.55 -5.95 -17.60
C SER A 166 -8.14 -5.36 -17.52
N ASP A 167 -7.78 -4.70 -16.43
CA ASP A 167 -6.45 -4.11 -16.26
C ASP A 167 -5.36 -5.17 -16.25
N PHE A 168 -4.44 -5.09 -17.21
CA PHE A 168 -3.44 -6.14 -17.43
C PHE A 168 -2.37 -6.18 -16.33
N ILE A 169 -2.04 -5.03 -15.70
CA ILE A 169 -1.06 -4.97 -14.61
C ILE A 169 -1.68 -5.56 -13.34
N LEU A 170 -2.90 -5.16 -12.97
CA LEU A 170 -3.58 -5.73 -11.81
C LEU A 170 -3.79 -7.25 -11.97
N LYS A 171 -4.17 -7.72 -13.17
CA LYS A 171 -4.34 -9.14 -13.49
C LYS A 171 -3.03 -9.94 -13.48
N SER A 172 -1.88 -9.31 -13.66
CA SER A 172 -0.58 -9.99 -13.56
C SER A 172 -0.30 -10.53 -12.17
N ILE A 173 -0.95 -9.97 -11.14
CA ILE A 173 -0.93 -10.51 -9.77
C ILE A 173 -1.86 -11.72 -9.73
N ARG A 174 -1.28 -12.93 -9.82
CA ARG A 174 -2.04 -14.19 -9.99
C ARG A 174 -2.78 -14.60 -8.72
N ASP A 175 -2.13 -14.45 -7.57
CA ASP A 175 -2.71 -14.77 -6.27
C ASP A 175 -3.86 -13.79 -5.94
N PRO A 176 -5.09 -14.26 -5.71
CA PRO A 176 -6.23 -13.40 -5.42
C PRO A 176 -6.07 -12.58 -4.13
N GLU A 177 -5.52 -13.17 -3.06
CA GLU A 177 -5.33 -12.50 -1.78
C GLU A 177 -4.30 -11.37 -1.91
N VAL A 178 -3.18 -11.66 -2.58
CA VAL A 178 -2.13 -10.67 -2.87
C VAL A 178 -2.69 -9.56 -3.79
N ARG A 179 -3.50 -9.91 -4.80
CA ARG A 179 -4.12 -8.92 -5.68
C ARG A 179 -5.13 -8.04 -4.95
N ASP A 180 -5.94 -8.62 -4.08
CA ASP A 180 -6.95 -7.88 -3.31
C ASP A 180 -6.30 -6.95 -2.28
N SER A 181 -5.07 -7.25 -1.82
CA SER A 181 -4.33 -6.39 -0.88
C SER A 181 -4.01 -5.00 -1.43
N VAL A 182 -3.98 -4.81 -2.75
CA VAL A 182 -3.73 -3.52 -3.41
C VAL A 182 -5.00 -2.82 -3.91
N ILE A 183 -6.19 -3.40 -3.68
CA ILE A 183 -7.49 -2.84 -4.07
C ILE A 183 -8.17 -2.27 -2.82
N VAL A 184 -8.23 -0.95 -2.70
CA VAL A 184 -8.72 -0.27 -1.50
C VAL A 184 -10.00 0.53 -1.76
N PRO A 185 -10.90 0.63 -0.77
CA PRO A 185 -12.08 1.49 -0.88
C PRO A 185 -11.68 2.96 -0.76
N PHE A 186 -12.33 3.80 -1.56
CA PHE A 186 -12.29 5.27 -1.48
C PHE A 186 -13.65 5.71 -0.95
N VAL A 187 -13.73 6.01 0.34
CA VAL A 187 -15.01 6.24 1.04
C VAL A 187 -14.97 7.50 1.89
N THR A 188 -16.12 8.11 2.13
CA THR A 188 -16.23 9.21 3.10
C THR A 188 -16.08 8.69 4.53
N LYS A 189 -15.41 9.45 5.39
CA LYS A 189 -15.32 9.17 6.84
C LYS A 189 -15.67 10.43 7.64
N THR A 190 -16.40 10.28 8.72
CA THR A 190 -16.88 11.40 9.55
C THR A 190 -15.81 12.32 10.13
N LYS A 191 -14.57 11.83 10.23
CA LYS A 191 -13.40 12.61 10.68
C LYS A 191 -12.94 13.65 9.65
N TYR A 192 -13.36 13.52 8.41
CA TYR A 192 -12.96 14.37 7.28
C TYR A 192 -14.15 15.21 6.79
N PRO A 193 -13.94 16.30 6.04
CA PRO A 193 -15.02 17.04 5.41
C PRO A 193 -15.97 16.09 4.64
N THR A 194 -17.25 16.37 4.64
CA THR A 194 -18.31 15.45 4.18
C THR A 194 -18.21 15.02 2.73
N ASN A 195 -17.49 15.77 1.92
CA ASN A 195 -17.28 15.51 0.49
C ASN A 195 -15.85 15.02 0.17
N GLU A 196 -14.99 14.83 1.17
CA GLU A 196 -13.65 14.30 0.96
C GLU A 196 -13.60 12.80 1.22
N LEU A 197 -12.83 12.07 0.39
CA LEU A 197 -12.67 10.63 0.49
C LEU A 197 -11.45 10.27 1.34
N VAL A 198 -11.47 9.05 1.85
CA VAL A 198 -10.33 8.43 2.52
C VAL A 198 -10.04 7.10 1.84
N ALA A 199 -8.79 6.90 1.46
CA ALA A 199 -8.24 5.63 1.01
C ALA A 199 -7.18 5.21 2.03
N GLU A 200 -7.36 4.06 2.66
CA GLU A 200 -6.41 3.53 3.64
C GLU A 200 -5.64 2.37 3.01
N PHE A 201 -4.32 2.52 2.91
CA PHE A 201 -3.44 1.51 2.36
C PHE A 201 -2.23 1.29 3.28
N ASN A 202 -2.05 0.06 3.74
CA ASN A 202 -0.96 -0.31 4.65
C ASN A 202 0.02 -1.24 3.91
N PRO A 203 1.02 -0.71 3.19
CA PRO A 203 1.99 -1.52 2.47
C PRO A 203 2.85 -2.35 3.42
N VAL A 204 3.05 -3.61 3.06
CA VAL A 204 3.87 -4.57 3.80
C VAL A 204 5.13 -4.87 3.00
N ILE A 205 6.30 -4.60 3.59
CA ILE A 205 7.60 -4.70 2.92
C ILE A 205 8.48 -5.71 3.67
N ALA A 206 9.02 -6.68 2.95
CA ALA A 206 10.06 -7.56 3.46
C ALA A 206 11.38 -6.77 3.52
N VAL A 207 11.85 -6.47 4.73
CA VAL A 207 13.08 -5.73 5.04
C VAL A 207 14.09 -6.63 5.73
#